data_2b70f77537cb492abee7dbb6489efe84
#
_entry.id   2b70f77537cb492abee7dbb6489efe84
#
_cell.length_a   1.000
_cell.length_b   1.000
_cell.length_c   1.000
_cell.angle_alpha   90.00
_cell.angle_beta   90.00
_cell.angle_gamma   90.00
#
_symmetry.space_group_name_H-M   'P 1'
#
loop_
_entity.id
_entity.type
_entity.pdbx_description
1 polymer ?
#
loop_
_entity_poly.entity_id
_entity_poly.type
_entity_poly.pdbx_seq_one_letter_code
_entity_poly.pdbx_strand_id
1 'polypeptide(L)'
;MSKILIIDDDLEICSLVKRALEKEGHQVTSQPDPIQAESMPLDLFDLILLDVMMPGKDGFTLCRDIRERVDCPILFLTAKTEECDLMQGLGNGGDDYITK
;
A
#
# COMPACT_ATOMS: atom_id res chain seq x y z
N MET A 1 -17.25 0.20 -7.90
CA MET A 1 -15.94 -0.30 -8.38
C MET A 1 -14.87 0.72 -8.05
N SER A 2 -13.82 0.28 -7.39
CA SER A 2 -12.74 1.16 -6.98
C SER A 2 -11.44 0.85 -7.72
N LYS A 3 -10.61 1.86 -7.89
CA LYS A 3 -9.25 1.68 -8.40
C LYS A 3 -8.30 1.57 -7.23
N ILE A 4 -7.64 0.43 -7.11
CA ILE A 4 -6.79 0.11 -5.97
C ILE A 4 -5.36 -0.13 -6.45
N LEU A 5 -4.41 0.51 -5.78
CA LEU A 5 -2.99 0.28 -6.03
C LEU A 5 -2.43 -0.54 -4.87
N ILE A 6 -1.72 -1.63 -5.19
CA ILE A 6 -0.99 -2.38 -4.20
C ILE A 6 0.50 -2.24 -4.46
N ILE A 7 1.24 -1.82 -3.45
CA ILE A 7 2.69 -1.65 -3.50
C ILE A 7 3.32 -2.65 -2.53
N ASP A 8 3.84 -3.74 -3.07
CA ASP A 8 4.42 -4.82 -2.29
C ASP A 8 5.40 -5.56 -3.18
N ASP A 9 6.62 -5.76 -2.71
CA ASP A 9 7.66 -6.46 -3.46
C ASP A 9 7.44 -7.97 -3.53
N ASP A 10 6.52 -8.51 -2.74
CA ASP A 10 6.15 -9.92 -2.78
C ASP A 10 5.09 -10.13 -3.86
N LEU A 11 5.50 -10.73 -4.97
CA LEU A 11 4.61 -10.93 -6.11
C LEU A 11 3.47 -11.89 -5.81
N GLU A 12 3.66 -12.85 -4.90
CA GLU A 12 2.59 -13.76 -4.51
C GLU A 12 1.48 -13.02 -3.76
N ILE A 13 1.85 -12.14 -2.85
CA ILE A 13 0.90 -11.31 -2.11
C ILE A 13 0.14 -10.40 -3.07
N CYS A 14 0.86 -9.75 -3.98
CA CYS A 14 0.21 -8.92 -5.00
C CYS A 14 -0.82 -9.70 -5.80
N SER A 15 -0.46 -10.90 -6.21
CA SER A 15 -1.34 -11.75 -7.01
C SER A 15 -2.58 -12.19 -6.23
N LEU A 16 -2.40 -12.60 -4.97
CA LEU A 16 -3.51 -13.02 -4.12
C LEU A 16 -4.48 -11.89 -3.83
N VAL A 17 -3.95 -10.73 -3.44
CA VAL A 17 -4.78 -9.58 -3.12
C VAL A 17 -5.50 -9.08 -4.37
N LYS A 18 -4.79 -9.00 -5.48
CA LYS A 18 -5.37 -8.56 -6.75
C LYS A 18 -6.54 -9.45 -7.15
N ARG A 19 -6.35 -10.77 -7.09
CA ARG A 19 -7.39 -11.73 -7.45
C ARG A 19 -8.61 -11.57 -6.55
N ALA A 20 -8.39 -11.46 -5.24
CA ALA A 20 -9.50 -11.35 -4.28
C ALA A 20 -10.31 -10.07 -4.51
N LEU A 21 -9.64 -8.95 -4.74
CA LEU A 21 -10.31 -7.66 -4.93
C LEU A 21 -10.98 -7.57 -6.29
N GLU A 22 -10.39 -8.15 -7.33
CA GLU A 22 -11.00 -8.17 -8.66
C GLU A 22 -12.28 -9.00 -8.69
N LYS A 23 -12.37 -10.03 -7.84
CA LYS A 23 -13.60 -10.79 -7.67
C LYS A 23 -14.74 -9.93 -7.16
N GLU A 24 -14.43 -8.91 -6.38
CA GLU A 24 -15.43 -8.00 -5.82
C GLU A 24 -15.72 -6.82 -6.76
N GLY A 25 -15.17 -6.83 -7.96
CA GLY A 25 -15.45 -5.82 -8.96
C GLY A 25 -14.51 -4.62 -8.96
N HIS A 26 -13.42 -4.67 -8.21
CA HIS A 26 -12.44 -3.59 -8.18
C HIS A 26 -11.39 -3.74 -9.27
N GLN A 27 -10.80 -2.62 -9.69
CA GLN A 27 -9.64 -2.63 -10.58
C GLN A 27 -8.39 -2.52 -9.72
N VAL A 28 -7.46 -3.46 -9.88
CA VAL A 28 -6.25 -3.50 -9.05
C VAL A 28 -5.02 -3.40 -9.92
N THR A 29 -4.15 -2.48 -9.57
CA THR A 29 -2.83 -2.32 -10.18
C THR A 29 -1.79 -2.69 -9.14
N SER A 30 -0.83 -3.51 -9.50
CA SER A 30 0.27 -3.86 -8.59
C SER A 30 1.56 -3.20 -9.05
N GLN A 31 2.33 -2.69 -8.08
CA GLN A 31 3.64 -2.12 -8.32
C GLN A 31 4.61 -2.67 -7.28
N PRO A 32 5.53 -3.57 -7.69
CA PRO A 32 6.46 -4.16 -6.72
C PRO A 32 7.63 -3.27 -6.33
N ASP A 33 7.84 -2.17 -7.06
CA ASP A 33 8.97 -1.28 -6.80
C ASP A 33 8.48 0.02 -6.16
N PRO A 34 8.84 0.30 -4.89
CA PRO A 34 8.38 1.52 -4.21
C PRO A 34 8.89 2.80 -4.88
N ILE A 35 10.05 2.76 -5.51
CA ILE A 35 10.60 3.94 -6.17
C ILE A 35 9.80 4.26 -7.43
N GLN A 36 9.45 3.26 -8.21
CA GLN A 36 8.60 3.46 -9.39
C GLN A 36 7.18 3.88 -9.01
N ALA A 37 6.70 3.42 -7.86
CA ALA A 37 5.37 3.81 -7.38
C ALA A 37 5.26 5.32 -7.20
N GLU A 38 6.32 5.98 -6.79
CA GLU A 38 6.33 7.43 -6.62
C GLU A 38 6.10 8.18 -7.93
N SER A 39 6.44 7.56 -9.06
CA SER A 39 6.28 8.16 -10.38
C SER A 39 4.90 7.91 -10.99
N MET A 40 4.07 7.11 -10.35
CA MET A 40 2.74 6.78 -10.86
C MET A 40 1.74 7.91 -10.59
N PRO A 41 0.64 7.98 -11.36
CA PRO A 41 -0.43 8.95 -11.09
C PRO A 41 -1.27 8.51 -9.90
N LEU A 42 -0.74 8.70 -8.70
CA LEU A 42 -1.32 8.18 -7.46
C LEU A 42 -2.69 8.75 -7.13
N ASP A 43 -2.97 9.94 -7.61
CA ASP A 43 -4.26 10.61 -7.40
C ASP A 43 -5.42 9.95 -8.15
N LEU A 44 -5.13 9.02 -9.06
CA LEU A 44 -6.16 8.28 -9.78
C LEU A 44 -6.70 7.08 -9.00
N PHE A 45 -6.07 6.72 -7.90
CA PHE A 45 -6.49 5.56 -7.12
C PHE A 45 -7.42 5.96 -5.98
N ASP A 46 -8.33 5.05 -5.65
CA ASP A 46 -9.29 5.24 -4.56
C ASP A 46 -8.79 4.66 -3.25
N LEU A 47 -7.78 3.78 -3.31
CA LEU A 47 -7.19 3.14 -2.16
C LEU A 47 -5.77 2.70 -2.50
N ILE A 48 -4.85 2.88 -1.57
CA ILE A 48 -3.47 2.40 -1.71
C ILE A 48 -3.18 1.41 -0.59
N LEU A 49 -2.78 0.20 -0.97
CA LEU A 49 -2.31 -0.84 -0.05
C LEU A 49 -0.79 -0.85 -0.13
N LEU A 50 -0.11 -0.70 0.99
CA LEU A 50 1.31 -0.43 1.03
C LEU A 50 2.01 -1.36 1.99
N ASP A 51 2.94 -2.17 1.48
CA ASP A 51 3.75 -3.05 2.31
C ASP A 51 4.71 -2.23 3.17
N VAL A 52 4.91 -2.67 4.40
CA VAL A 52 5.82 -1.98 5.33
C VAL A 52 7.28 -2.29 5.01
N MET A 53 7.58 -3.55 4.77
CA MET A 53 8.96 -4.02 4.60
C MET A 53 9.28 -4.25 3.13
N MET A 54 9.95 -3.28 2.51
CA MET A 54 10.37 -3.38 1.11
C MET A 54 11.84 -2.98 0.99
N PRO A 55 12.60 -3.64 0.09
CA PRO A 55 13.98 -3.23 -0.17
C PRO A 55 14.02 -1.87 -0.85
N GLY A 56 15.02 -1.09 -0.51
CA GLY A 56 15.24 0.24 -1.09
C GLY A 56 14.51 1.36 -0.38
N LYS A 57 13.24 1.18 -0.09
CA LYS A 57 12.44 2.19 0.61
C LYS A 57 11.31 1.50 1.36
N ASP A 58 11.26 1.68 2.68
CA ASP A 58 10.19 1.07 3.47
C ASP A 58 8.85 1.77 3.27
N GLY A 59 7.77 1.08 3.66
CA GLY A 59 6.42 1.58 3.45
C GLY A 59 6.12 2.85 4.23
N PHE A 60 6.69 3.02 5.42
CA PHE A 60 6.45 4.23 6.22
C PHE A 60 7.02 5.45 5.52
N THR A 61 8.24 5.34 5.01
CA THR A 61 8.90 6.44 4.30
C THR A 61 8.14 6.78 3.02
N LEU A 62 7.74 5.75 2.26
CA LEU A 62 6.97 5.97 1.05
C LEU A 62 5.63 6.64 1.34
N CYS A 63 4.93 6.20 2.38
CA CYS A 63 3.65 6.79 2.77
C CYS A 63 3.81 8.28 3.07
N ARG A 64 4.86 8.63 3.82
CA ARG A 64 5.14 10.02 4.15
C ARG A 64 5.36 10.86 2.91
N ASP A 65 6.10 10.29 1.93
CA ASP A 65 6.44 11.01 0.70
C ASP A 65 5.22 11.23 -0.20
N ILE A 66 4.28 10.29 -0.20
CA ILE A 66 3.13 10.37 -1.11
C ILE A 66 1.86 10.92 -0.46
N ARG A 67 1.84 11.04 0.89
CA ARG A 67 0.61 11.41 1.60
C ARG A 67 -0.02 12.71 1.10
N GLU A 68 0.79 13.70 0.81
CA GLU A 68 0.30 15.00 0.37
C GLU A 68 -0.21 14.99 -1.08
N ARG A 69 0.15 13.95 -1.83
CA ARG A 69 -0.21 13.82 -3.25
C ARG A 69 -1.54 13.11 -3.46
N VAL A 70 -2.09 12.49 -2.41
CA VAL A 70 -3.29 11.66 -2.54
C VAL A 70 -4.29 12.02 -1.45
N ASP A 71 -5.56 11.91 -1.78
CA ASP A 71 -6.66 12.09 -0.82
C ASP A 71 -7.23 10.75 -0.37
N CYS A 72 -6.91 9.67 -1.06
CA CYS A 72 -7.45 8.35 -0.74
C CYS A 72 -6.81 7.76 0.51
N PRO A 73 -7.47 6.79 1.16
CA PRO A 73 -6.88 6.07 2.28
C PRO A 73 -5.62 5.31 1.87
N ILE A 74 -4.66 5.25 2.79
CA ILE A 74 -3.45 4.43 2.64
C ILE A 74 -3.46 3.42 3.77
N LEU A 75 -3.56 2.13 3.42
CA LEU A 75 -3.56 1.04 4.38
C LEU A 75 -2.27 0.27 4.29
N PHE A 76 -1.63 0.04 5.43
CA PHE A 76 -0.40 -0.74 5.47
C PHE A 76 -0.70 -2.23 5.47
N LEU A 77 0.08 -2.99 4.71
CA LEU A 77 0.09 -4.46 4.77
C LEU A 77 1.27 -4.89 5.61
N THR A 78 1.03 -5.71 6.62
CA THR A 78 2.09 -6.18 7.50
C THR A 78 1.91 -7.65 7.83
N ALA A 79 3.03 -8.36 7.98
CA ALA A 79 3.02 -9.77 8.34
C ALA A 79 3.25 -10.00 9.84
N LYS A 80 3.61 -8.96 10.59
CA LYS A 80 4.05 -9.13 11.98
C LYS A 80 3.39 -8.14 12.91
N THR A 81 3.06 -8.62 14.10
CA THR A 81 2.45 -7.81 15.15
C THR A 81 3.38 -6.67 15.58
N GLU A 82 4.68 -6.90 15.61
CA GLU A 82 5.65 -5.87 15.97
C GLU A 82 5.58 -4.69 15.03
N GLU A 83 5.33 -4.94 13.73
CA GLU A 83 5.17 -3.89 12.76
C GLU A 83 3.91 -3.07 13.04
N CYS A 84 2.84 -3.74 13.47
CA CYS A 84 1.60 -3.06 13.85
C CYS A 84 1.85 -2.13 15.05
N ASP A 85 2.63 -2.56 16.02
CA ASP A 85 2.96 -1.73 17.18
C ASP A 85 3.71 -0.47 16.76
N LEU A 86 4.60 -0.58 15.78
CA LEU A 86 5.33 0.56 15.26
C LEU A 86 4.42 1.56 14.55
N MET A 87 3.31 1.08 14.01
CA MET A 87 2.35 1.94 13.31
C MET A 87 1.40 2.68 14.25
N GLN A 88 1.33 2.34 15.52
CA GLN A 88 0.35 2.91 16.43
C GLN A 88 0.42 4.43 16.53
N GLY A 89 1.60 4.99 16.38
CA GLY A 89 1.76 6.42 16.38
C GLY A 89 1.28 7.08 15.10
N LEU A 90 1.31 6.34 14.00
CA LEU A 90 0.89 6.76 12.66
C LEU A 90 1.31 8.17 12.25
N GLY A 91 2.42 8.61 12.80
CA GLY A 91 2.97 9.90 12.43
C GLY A 91 3.46 9.98 10.99
N ASN A 92 3.37 8.87 10.26
CA ASN A 92 3.81 8.75 8.88
C ASN A 92 2.67 8.94 7.87
N GLY A 93 1.44 9.22 8.33
CA GLY A 93 0.35 9.56 7.44
C GLY A 93 -0.53 8.40 6.98
N GLY A 94 -0.28 7.17 7.47
CA GLY A 94 -1.15 6.04 7.16
C GLY A 94 -2.47 6.11 7.90
N ASP A 95 -3.52 5.56 7.33
CA ASP A 95 -4.86 5.57 7.90
C ASP A 95 -5.14 4.35 8.77
N ASP A 96 -4.54 3.21 8.43
CA ASP A 96 -4.77 1.96 9.16
C ASP A 96 -3.80 0.89 8.63
N TYR A 97 -3.93 -0.33 9.13
CA TYR A 97 -3.11 -1.44 8.67
C TYR A 97 -3.95 -2.70 8.54
N ILE A 98 -3.46 -3.64 7.72
CA ILE A 98 -4.07 -4.95 7.51
C ILE A 98 -2.97 -6.00 7.68
N THR A 99 -3.22 -7.02 8.46
CA THR A 99 -2.28 -8.15 8.62
C THR A 99 -2.38 -9.09 7.42
N LYS A 100 -1.24 -9.43 6.89
CA LYS A 100 -1.17 -10.39 5.78
C LYS A 100 -1.59 -11.79 6.20
#